data_44ff5f74d3dfc4aa0ddac539c3e9c1c1
#
_entry.id   44ff5f74d3dfc4aa0ddac539c3e9c1c1
#
_cell.length_a   1.000
_cell.length_b   1.000
_cell.length_c   1.000
_cell.angle_alpha   90.00
_cell.angle_beta   90.00
_cell.angle_gamma   90.00
#
_symmetry.space_group_name_H-M   'P 1'
#
loop_
_entity.id
_entity.type
_entity.pdbx_description
1 polymer ?
#
loop_
_entity_poly.entity_id
_entity_poly.type
_entity_poly.pdbx_seq_one_letter_code
_entity_poly.pdbx_strand_id
1 'polypeptide(L)'
;MSEFDNVTAAPEAPTGVPTAEDKQWGLFAHLSSLAGLIIPFGNILGPLIIWQVKKDSLPFAADQGKEALNFNITIAIAAIICGLLTLVLIGFLLLPLVGLAWLIFTIIGAMKANNG
;
A
#
# COMPACT_ATOMS: atom_id res chain seq x y z
N MET A 1 -10.36 -21.54 -36.96
CA MET A 1 -9.36 -21.94 -35.95
C MET A 1 -10.07 -22.50 -34.74
N SER A 2 -9.61 -23.62 -34.25
CA SER A 2 -10.24 -24.21 -33.09
C SER A 2 -9.81 -23.54 -31.80
N GLU A 3 -10.66 -23.60 -30.78
CA GLU A 3 -10.31 -23.12 -29.47
C GLU A 3 -9.11 -23.86 -28.88
N PHE A 4 -8.93 -25.11 -29.26
CA PHE A 4 -7.83 -25.94 -28.85
C PHE A 4 -6.47 -25.34 -29.29
N ASP A 5 -6.40 -24.81 -30.49
CA ASP A 5 -5.19 -24.19 -31.01
C ASP A 5 -4.86 -22.94 -30.21
N ASN A 6 -5.87 -22.18 -29.79
CA ASN A 6 -5.66 -21.00 -28.94
C ASN A 6 -5.11 -21.35 -27.54
N VAL A 7 -5.55 -22.49 -27.00
CA VAL A 7 -5.11 -22.96 -25.70
C VAL A 7 -3.65 -23.41 -25.73
N THR A 8 -3.23 -24.05 -26.83
CA THR A 8 -1.89 -24.60 -26.93
C THR A 8 -0.90 -23.70 -27.61
N ALA A 9 -1.35 -22.63 -28.23
CA ALA A 9 -0.46 -21.68 -28.90
C ALA A 9 0.42 -20.93 -27.88
N ALA A 10 1.63 -20.60 -28.30
CA ALA A 10 2.49 -19.74 -27.50
C ALA A 10 1.82 -18.36 -27.31
N PRO A 11 2.09 -17.70 -26.18
CA PRO A 11 1.55 -16.37 -25.97
C PRO A 11 1.93 -15.43 -27.10
N GLU A 12 0.97 -14.71 -27.61
CA GLU A 12 1.20 -13.72 -28.65
C GLU A 12 1.80 -12.46 -28.05
N ALA A 13 2.57 -11.76 -28.87
CA ALA A 13 3.04 -10.42 -28.49
C ALA A 13 1.83 -9.50 -28.30
N PRO A 14 1.91 -8.50 -27.41
CA PRO A 14 0.82 -7.56 -27.22
C PRO A 14 0.43 -6.90 -28.53
N THR A 15 -0.83 -7.04 -28.91
CA THR A 15 -1.36 -6.49 -30.18
C THR A 15 -2.21 -5.24 -29.93
N GLY A 16 -2.35 -4.80 -28.69
CA GLY A 16 -3.26 -3.74 -28.33
C GLY A 16 -4.67 -4.21 -28.00
N VAL A 17 -4.98 -5.48 -28.23
CA VAL A 17 -6.30 -6.05 -27.92
C VAL A 17 -6.11 -7.19 -26.91
N PRO A 18 -6.27 -6.90 -25.62
CA PRO A 18 -6.15 -7.92 -24.60
C PRO A 18 -7.23 -9.01 -24.75
N THR A 19 -6.85 -10.24 -24.48
CA THR A 19 -7.79 -11.36 -24.40
C THR A 19 -8.62 -11.28 -23.12
N ALA A 20 -9.67 -12.11 -23.02
CA ALA A 20 -10.46 -12.22 -21.80
C ALA A 20 -9.60 -12.66 -20.61
N GLU A 21 -8.67 -13.59 -20.85
CA GLU A 21 -7.75 -14.06 -19.81
C GLU A 21 -6.79 -12.95 -19.36
N ASP A 22 -6.27 -12.17 -20.29
CA ASP A 22 -5.44 -11.01 -19.99
C ASP A 22 -6.17 -10.03 -19.07
N LYS A 23 -7.42 -9.72 -19.41
CA LYS A 23 -8.24 -8.79 -18.63
C LYS A 23 -8.53 -9.34 -17.25
N GLN A 24 -8.80 -10.62 -17.13
CA GLN A 24 -9.09 -11.26 -15.84
C GLN A 24 -7.87 -11.23 -14.92
N TRP A 25 -6.70 -11.59 -15.40
CA TRP A 25 -5.49 -11.52 -14.62
C TRP A 25 -5.05 -10.10 -14.33
N GLY A 26 -5.31 -9.17 -15.26
CA GLY A 26 -5.11 -7.74 -15.02
C GLY A 26 -6.00 -7.23 -13.89
N LEU A 27 -7.26 -7.65 -13.87
CA LEU A 27 -8.18 -7.34 -12.77
C LEU A 27 -7.66 -7.91 -11.45
N PHE A 28 -7.22 -9.15 -11.43
CA PHE A 28 -6.67 -9.78 -10.24
C PHE A 28 -5.40 -9.08 -9.75
N ALA A 29 -4.57 -8.58 -10.67
CA ALA A 29 -3.38 -7.84 -10.31
C ALA A 29 -3.72 -6.62 -9.44
N HIS A 30 -4.74 -5.88 -9.82
CA HIS A 30 -5.19 -4.73 -9.02
C HIS A 30 -5.93 -5.16 -7.75
N LEU A 31 -6.84 -6.12 -7.85
CA LEU A 31 -7.61 -6.60 -6.69
C LEU A 31 -6.73 -7.28 -5.65
N SER A 32 -5.63 -7.93 -6.07
CA SER A 32 -4.71 -8.58 -5.14
C SER A 32 -4.08 -7.60 -4.14
N SER A 33 -4.05 -6.31 -4.47
CA SER A 33 -3.56 -5.30 -3.54
C SER A 33 -4.44 -5.18 -2.30
N LEU A 34 -5.70 -5.64 -2.36
CA LEU A 34 -6.58 -5.70 -1.20
C LEU A 34 -6.05 -6.63 -0.10
N ALA A 35 -5.08 -7.49 -0.42
CA ALA A 35 -4.39 -8.30 0.59
C ALA A 35 -3.71 -7.42 1.66
N GLY A 36 -3.44 -6.16 1.37
CA GLY A 36 -2.93 -5.21 2.34
C GLY A 36 -3.86 -4.93 3.50
N LEU A 37 -5.16 -5.24 3.36
CA LEU A 37 -6.13 -5.12 4.44
C LEU A 37 -5.96 -6.21 5.50
N ILE A 38 -5.32 -7.31 5.15
CA ILE A 38 -5.16 -8.47 6.03
C ILE A 38 -3.70 -8.62 6.44
N ILE A 39 -2.78 -8.49 5.49
CA ILE A 39 -1.35 -8.73 5.68
C ILE A 39 -0.60 -7.42 5.44
N PRO A 40 0.28 -6.98 6.36
CA PRO A 40 1.12 -5.81 6.11
C PRO A 40 1.91 -5.97 4.79
N PHE A 41 1.90 -4.92 3.97
CA PHE A 41 2.54 -4.91 2.65
C PHE A 41 1.93 -5.89 1.64
N GLY A 42 0.78 -6.50 1.95
CA GLY A 42 0.06 -7.37 1.00
C GLY A 42 -0.35 -6.63 -0.27
N ASN A 43 -0.56 -5.32 -0.18
CA ASN A 43 -0.87 -4.47 -1.34
C ASN A 43 0.29 -4.39 -2.34
N ILE A 44 1.51 -4.66 -1.91
CA ILE A 44 2.69 -4.72 -2.77
C ILE A 44 2.95 -6.16 -3.18
N LEU A 45 2.83 -7.12 -2.25
CA LEU A 45 3.08 -8.53 -2.52
C LEU A 45 2.11 -9.12 -3.54
N GLY A 46 0.83 -8.76 -3.48
CA GLY A 46 -0.18 -9.28 -4.40
C GLY A 46 0.16 -8.99 -5.87
N PRO A 47 0.27 -7.73 -6.27
CA PRO A 47 0.67 -7.38 -7.63
C PRO A 47 2.05 -7.89 -8.03
N LEU A 48 3.01 -7.92 -7.11
CA LEU A 48 4.35 -8.45 -7.37
C LEU A 48 4.29 -9.93 -7.76
N ILE A 49 3.53 -10.72 -7.03
CA ILE A 49 3.38 -12.15 -7.31
C ILE A 49 2.75 -12.36 -8.67
N ILE A 50 1.67 -11.64 -8.98
CA ILE A 50 0.98 -11.78 -10.27
C ILE A 50 1.90 -11.37 -11.42
N TRP A 51 2.63 -10.27 -11.28
CA TRP A 51 3.60 -9.86 -12.28
C TRP A 51 4.64 -10.96 -12.52
N GLN A 52 5.24 -11.49 -11.47
CA GLN A 52 6.28 -12.52 -11.60
C GLN A 52 5.74 -13.82 -12.19
N VAL A 53 4.53 -14.22 -11.83
CA VAL A 53 3.92 -15.47 -12.31
C VAL A 53 3.46 -15.36 -13.77
N LYS A 54 2.98 -14.20 -14.18
CA LYS A 54 2.35 -14.02 -15.50
C LYS A 54 3.21 -13.27 -16.52
N LYS A 55 4.39 -12.79 -16.15
CA LYS A 55 5.20 -11.96 -17.04
C LYS A 55 5.60 -12.66 -18.36
N ASP A 56 5.73 -13.98 -18.35
CA ASP A 56 6.17 -14.72 -19.53
C ASP A 56 5.00 -15.27 -20.36
N SER A 57 3.81 -15.38 -19.76
CA SER A 57 2.66 -16.01 -20.43
C SER A 57 1.58 -15.01 -20.83
N LEU A 58 1.37 -13.95 -20.06
CA LEU A 58 0.32 -12.98 -20.30
C LEU A 58 0.88 -11.56 -20.19
N PRO A 59 1.46 -11.02 -21.29
CA PRO A 59 2.11 -9.70 -21.23
C PRO A 59 1.19 -8.57 -20.73
N PHE A 60 -0.08 -8.57 -21.14
CA PHE A 60 -1.01 -7.54 -20.65
C PHE A 60 -1.22 -7.64 -19.13
N ALA A 61 -1.43 -8.86 -18.62
CA ALA A 61 -1.59 -9.06 -17.18
C ALA A 61 -0.31 -8.72 -16.41
N ALA A 62 0.85 -9.02 -16.99
CA ALA A 62 2.14 -8.64 -16.41
C ALA A 62 2.29 -7.12 -16.31
N ASP A 63 1.91 -6.39 -17.36
CA ASP A 63 1.93 -4.93 -17.34
C ASP A 63 0.99 -4.37 -16.29
N GLN A 64 -0.20 -4.94 -16.14
CA GLN A 64 -1.15 -4.53 -15.12
C GLN A 64 -0.63 -4.82 -13.71
N GLY A 65 0.05 -5.95 -13.52
CA GLY A 65 0.70 -6.27 -12.24
C GLY A 65 1.78 -5.27 -11.89
N LYS A 66 2.61 -4.91 -12.86
CA LYS A 66 3.66 -3.91 -12.68
C LYS A 66 3.08 -2.54 -12.38
N GLU A 67 2.02 -2.14 -13.07
CA GLU A 67 1.33 -0.88 -12.86
C GLU A 67 0.70 -0.82 -11.47
N ALA A 68 0.02 -1.88 -11.05
CA ALA A 68 -0.55 -1.99 -9.72
C ALA A 68 0.52 -1.95 -8.64
N LEU A 69 1.65 -2.62 -8.86
CA LEU A 69 2.79 -2.61 -7.96
C LEU A 69 3.32 -1.18 -7.78
N ASN A 70 3.58 -0.48 -8.88
CA ASN A 70 4.09 0.89 -8.84
C ASN A 70 3.11 1.84 -8.15
N PHE A 71 1.82 1.70 -8.44
CA PHE A 71 0.78 2.49 -7.79
C PHE A 71 0.76 2.25 -6.28
N ASN A 72 0.81 1.00 -5.84
CA ASN A 72 0.75 0.67 -4.42
C ASN A 72 2.03 1.06 -3.68
N ILE A 73 3.19 1.01 -4.32
CA ILE A 73 4.43 1.54 -3.74
C ILE A 73 4.31 3.06 -3.53
N THR A 74 3.78 3.78 -4.51
CA THR A 74 3.56 5.22 -4.41
C THR A 74 2.60 5.54 -3.26
N ILE A 75 1.50 4.81 -3.13
CA ILE A 75 0.55 4.96 -2.04
C ILE A 75 1.20 4.69 -0.69
N ALA A 76 2.03 3.65 -0.59
CA ALA A 76 2.74 3.33 0.66
C ALA A 76 3.66 4.47 1.08
N ILE A 77 4.41 5.04 0.15
CA ILE A 77 5.28 6.20 0.43
C ILE A 77 4.45 7.39 0.89
N ALA A 78 3.37 7.70 0.18
CA ALA A 78 2.48 8.79 0.56
C ALA A 78 1.86 8.57 1.94
N ALA A 79 1.46 7.35 2.27
CA ALA A 79 0.91 7.01 3.58
C ALA A 79 1.94 7.20 4.71
N ILE A 80 3.19 6.82 4.47
CA ILE A 80 4.26 7.02 5.44
C ILE A 80 4.48 8.51 5.69
N ILE A 81 4.56 9.31 4.63
CA ILE A 81 4.72 10.75 4.74
C ILE A 81 3.54 11.37 5.50
N CYS A 82 2.31 11.00 5.15
CA CYS A 82 1.12 11.49 5.84
C CYS A 82 1.10 11.09 7.31
N GLY A 83 1.51 9.85 7.62
CA GLY A 83 1.61 9.36 8.99
C GLY A 83 2.60 10.17 9.82
N LEU A 84 3.78 10.43 9.26
CA LEU A 84 4.79 11.24 9.94
C LEU A 84 4.31 12.67 10.16
N LEU A 85 3.68 13.28 9.15
CA LEU A 85 3.13 14.63 9.29
C LEU A 85 2.03 14.68 10.36
N THR A 86 1.19 13.66 10.42
CA THR A 86 0.15 13.55 11.45
C THR A 86 0.74 13.48 12.84
N LEU A 87 1.78 12.67 13.04
CA LEU A 87 2.48 12.57 14.33
C LEU A 87 3.09 13.91 14.74
N VAL A 88 3.72 14.62 13.81
CA VAL A 88 4.30 15.93 14.07
C VAL A 88 3.23 16.94 14.49
N LEU A 89 2.09 16.96 13.78
CA LEU A 89 0.99 17.88 14.11
C LEU A 89 0.39 17.58 15.48
N ILE A 90 0.15 16.32 15.79
CA ILE A 90 -0.40 15.90 17.08
C ILE A 90 0.59 16.26 18.19
N GLY A 91 1.88 15.96 18.00
CA GLY A 91 2.93 16.32 18.95
C GLY A 91 3.01 17.81 19.17
N PHE A 92 2.95 18.60 18.10
CA PHE A 92 2.97 20.06 18.17
C PHE A 92 1.80 20.62 18.97
N LEU A 93 0.63 19.98 18.88
CA LEU A 93 -0.56 20.39 19.65
C LEU A 93 -0.51 19.90 21.10
N LEU A 94 0.00 18.69 21.35
CA LEU A 94 -0.01 18.08 22.67
C LEU A 94 1.14 18.56 23.57
N LEU A 95 2.32 18.87 23.01
CA LEU A 95 3.47 19.29 23.80
C LEU A 95 3.22 20.54 24.67
N PRO A 96 2.58 21.59 24.16
CA PRO A 96 2.23 22.73 24.99
C PRO A 96 1.31 22.38 26.16
N LEU A 97 0.35 21.44 25.91
CA LEU A 97 -0.58 20.99 26.96
C LEU A 97 0.16 20.17 28.02
N VAL A 98 1.06 19.31 27.61
CA VAL A 98 1.92 18.56 28.56
C VAL A 98 2.81 19.49 29.33
N GLY A 99 3.41 20.49 28.68
CA GLY A 99 4.23 21.50 29.32
C GLY A 99 3.46 22.30 30.36
N LEU A 100 2.22 22.70 30.03
CA LEU A 100 1.34 23.41 30.97
C LEU A 100 1.00 22.55 32.19
N ALA A 101 0.63 21.29 31.94
CA ALA A 101 0.34 20.36 33.03
C ALA A 101 1.56 20.15 33.93
N TRP A 102 2.74 19.98 33.34
CA TRP A 102 3.99 19.88 34.08
C TRP A 102 4.23 21.08 34.98
N LEU A 103 4.04 22.27 34.43
CA LEU A 103 4.23 23.52 35.22
C LEU A 103 3.25 23.60 36.39
N ILE A 104 1.97 23.35 36.16
CA ILE A 104 0.94 23.41 37.19
C ILE A 104 1.23 22.42 38.32
N PHE A 105 1.48 21.14 37.96
CA PHE A 105 1.73 20.11 38.96
C PHE A 105 3.07 20.33 39.70
N THR A 106 4.06 20.91 39.04
CA THR A 106 5.31 21.27 39.68
C THR A 106 5.08 22.32 40.76
N ILE A 107 4.30 23.36 40.45
CA ILE A 107 3.96 24.41 41.42
C ILE A 107 3.16 23.85 42.59
N ILE A 108 2.15 23.02 42.30
CA ILE A 108 1.35 22.40 43.36
C ILE A 108 2.21 21.53 44.26
N GLY A 109 3.11 20.73 43.67
CA GLY A 109 4.03 19.89 44.44
C GLY A 109 4.97 20.73 45.33
N ALA A 110 5.49 21.83 44.79
CA ALA A 110 6.34 22.73 45.52
C ALA A 110 5.60 23.37 46.74
N MET A 111 4.36 23.78 46.53
CA MET A 111 3.54 24.37 47.59
C MET A 111 3.25 23.33 48.68
N LYS A 112 2.91 22.11 48.31
CA LYS A 112 2.67 21.03 49.28
C LYS A 112 3.93 20.71 50.09
N ALA A 113 5.09 20.66 49.43
CA ALA A 113 6.35 20.42 50.11
C ALA A 113 6.67 21.55 51.12
N ASN A 114 6.39 22.80 50.75
CA ASN A 114 6.62 23.94 51.63
C ASN A 114 5.72 23.94 52.87
N ASN A 115 4.52 23.39 52.75
CA ASN A 115 3.57 23.32 53.85
C ASN A 115 3.77 22.07 54.76
N GLY A 116 4.66 21.19 54.38
CA GLY A 116 4.91 19.97 55.13
C GLY A 116 4.07 18.79 54.65
#